data_d42925f76b501c2d12b8971f8d33e8fc
#
_entry.id   d42925f76b501c2d12b8971f8d33e8fc
#
_cell.length_a   1.000
_cell.length_b   1.000
_cell.length_c   1.000
_cell.angle_alpha   90.00
_cell.angle_beta   90.00
_cell.angle_gamma   90.00
#
_symmetry.space_group_name_H-M   'P 1'
#
loop_
_entity.id
_entity.type
_entity.pdbx_description
1 polymer ?
#
loop_
_entity_poly.entity_id
_entity_poly.type
_entity_poly.pdbx_seq_one_letter_code
_entity_poly.pdbx_strand_id
1 'polypeptide(L)'
;MLSQETAAQTQQIQIWPIDRLVFYARNPRKNDAAVDRMCASIREFGFKIPCLVRSDGEVVDGHLRLKAARKLGITEIPVILCDEWTPAQVKAFRLMVNRSVTWADWDEEALALELQEIQEWQLL
;
A
#
# COMPACT_ATOMS: atom_id res chain seq x y z
N MET A 1 4.36 -26.65 -14.43
CA MET A 1 3.45 -25.57 -14.80
C MET A 1 3.22 -24.61 -13.65
N LEU A 2 2.84 -25.10 -12.50
CA LEU A 2 2.62 -24.24 -11.35
C LEU A 2 3.87 -23.47 -10.94
N SER A 3 5.04 -24.06 -11.11
CA SER A 3 6.29 -23.37 -10.75
C SER A 3 6.53 -22.12 -11.59
N GLN A 4 6.06 -22.11 -12.84
CA GLN A 4 6.13 -20.92 -13.68
C GLN A 4 5.12 -19.86 -13.25
N GLU A 5 3.94 -20.30 -12.81
CA GLU A 5 2.89 -19.41 -12.32
C GLU A 5 3.23 -18.78 -10.99
N THR A 6 3.98 -19.51 -10.16
CA THR A 6 4.43 -19.01 -8.86
C THR A 6 5.76 -18.28 -8.91
N ALA A 7 6.49 -18.40 -10.02
CA ALA A 7 7.72 -17.64 -10.20
C ALA A 7 7.42 -16.14 -10.26
N ALA A 8 8.40 -15.34 -9.91
CA ALA A 8 8.28 -13.89 -9.99
C ALA A 8 7.89 -13.47 -11.40
N GLN A 9 6.66 -13.04 -11.56
CA GLN A 9 6.18 -12.50 -12.83
C GLN A 9 6.34 -11.00 -12.82
N THR A 10 6.66 -10.44 -13.98
CA THR A 10 6.72 -8.99 -14.13
C THR A 10 5.34 -8.42 -14.00
N GLN A 11 5.12 -7.62 -12.98
CA GLN A 11 3.89 -6.88 -12.79
C GLN A 11 4.00 -5.57 -13.53
N GLN A 12 3.01 -5.28 -14.36
CA GLN A 12 2.95 -3.99 -15.04
C GLN A 12 2.34 -2.95 -14.14
N ILE A 13 3.07 -1.86 -13.95
CA ILE A 13 2.57 -0.70 -13.22
C ILE A 13 1.93 0.23 -14.23
N GLN A 14 0.67 0.58 -13.99
CA GLN A 14 -0.06 1.55 -14.77
C GLN A 14 -0.21 2.84 -13.99
N ILE A 15 -0.32 3.95 -14.67
CA ILE A 15 -0.62 5.23 -14.06
C ILE A 15 -2.08 5.55 -14.32
N TRP A 16 -2.84 5.68 -13.26
CA TRP A 16 -4.26 5.95 -13.34
C TRP A 16 -4.61 7.31 -12.76
N PRO A 17 -5.60 8.00 -13.34
CA PRO A 17 -6.22 9.15 -12.67
C PRO A 17 -6.77 8.70 -11.32
N ILE A 18 -6.48 9.48 -10.28
CA ILE A 18 -6.88 9.11 -8.92
C ILE A 18 -8.41 8.98 -8.79
N ASP A 19 -9.16 9.75 -9.57
CA ASP A 19 -10.62 9.72 -9.54
C ASP A 19 -11.21 8.42 -10.07
N ARG A 20 -10.43 7.62 -10.75
CA ARG A 20 -10.87 6.30 -11.22
C ARG A 20 -10.95 5.28 -10.08
N LEU A 21 -10.30 5.54 -8.96
CA LEU A 21 -10.26 4.60 -7.84
C LEU A 21 -11.46 4.81 -6.92
N VAL A 22 -12.03 3.68 -6.48
CA VAL A 22 -13.22 3.66 -5.63
C VAL A 22 -12.83 3.09 -4.28
N PHE A 23 -13.15 3.82 -3.21
CA PHE A 23 -12.92 3.35 -1.85
C PHE A 23 -13.84 2.18 -1.53
N TYR A 24 -13.30 1.21 -0.80
CA TYR A 24 -14.10 0.16 -0.20
C TYR A 24 -14.88 0.73 0.98
N ALA A 25 -16.22 0.75 0.88
CA ALA A 25 -17.09 1.47 1.81
C ALA A 25 -17.05 0.91 3.24
N ARG A 26 -16.64 -0.34 3.42
CA ARG A 26 -16.60 -1.00 4.73
C ARG A 26 -15.22 -1.00 5.37
N ASN A 27 -14.41 -0.01 5.11
CA ASN A 27 -13.14 0.10 5.81
C ASN A 27 -13.41 0.61 7.23
N PRO A 28 -13.27 -0.24 8.27
CA PRO A 28 -13.64 0.16 9.63
C PRO A 28 -12.59 1.03 10.32
N ARG A 29 -11.44 1.24 9.69
CA ARG A 29 -10.35 1.96 10.34
C ARG A 29 -10.55 3.46 10.26
N LYS A 30 -10.52 4.13 11.40
CA LYS A 30 -10.32 5.56 11.49
C LYS A 30 -8.82 5.80 11.54
N ASN A 31 -8.30 6.47 10.53
CA ASN A 31 -6.85 6.56 10.36
C ASN A 31 -6.36 7.97 10.04
N ASP A 32 -7.01 9.01 10.57
CA ASP A 32 -6.66 10.39 10.26
C ASP A 32 -5.20 10.72 10.60
N ALA A 33 -4.73 10.30 11.77
CA ALA A 33 -3.34 10.49 12.15
C ALA A 33 -2.39 9.71 11.24
N ALA A 34 -2.79 8.50 10.84
CA ALA A 34 -2.01 7.69 9.92
C ALA A 34 -1.96 8.30 8.51
N VAL A 35 -3.05 8.94 8.08
CA VAL A 35 -3.07 9.68 6.80
C VAL A 35 -2.03 10.79 6.80
N ASP A 36 -1.94 11.55 7.88
CA ASP A 36 -0.96 12.64 7.99
C ASP A 36 0.48 12.13 7.95
N ARG A 37 0.74 11.00 8.60
CA ARG A 37 2.05 10.35 8.54
C ARG A 37 2.37 9.86 7.14
N MET A 38 1.38 9.28 6.47
CA MET A 38 1.55 8.83 5.08
C MET A 38 1.79 10.01 4.15
N CYS A 39 1.10 11.14 4.35
CA CYS A 39 1.36 12.36 3.60
C CYS A 39 2.80 12.81 3.75
N ALA A 40 3.34 12.79 4.97
CA ALA A 40 4.73 13.16 5.21
C ALA A 40 5.69 12.23 4.48
N SER A 41 5.42 10.93 4.50
CA SER A 41 6.21 9.93 3.79
C SER A 41 6.18 10.17 2.28
N ILE A 42 5.02 10.44 1.72
CA ILE A 42 4.88 10.66 0.27
C ILE A 42 5.58 11.96 -0.14
N ARG A 43 5.53 13.01 0.69
CA ARG A 43 6.27 14.25 0.42
C ARG A 43 7.77 14.02 0.38
N GLU A 44 8.28 13.20 1.30
CA GLU A 44 9.72 12.94 1.40
C GLU A 44 10.21 12.01 0.29
N PHE A 45 9.50 10.91 0.05
CA PHE A 45 9.98 9.82 -0.79
C PHE A 45 9.25 9.68 -2.12
N GLY A 46 8.13 10.36 -2.29
CA GLY A 46 7.25 10.18 -3.44
C GLY A 46 6.27 9.03 -3.24
N PHE A 47 5.32 8.92 -4.17
CA PHE A 47 4.36 7.80 -4.18
C PHE A 47 5.01 6.61 -4.89
N LYS A 48 5.73 5.78 -4.13
CA LYS A 48 6.58 4.71 -4.67
C LYS A 48 5.96 3.33 -4.65
N ILE A 49 4.99 3.09 -3.76
CA ILE A 49 4.35 1.79 -3.62
C ILE A 49 3.00 1.84 -4.34
N PRO A 50 2.83 1.11 -5.45
CA PRO A 50 1.57 1.13 -6.18
C PRO A 50 0.39 0.62 -5.35
N CYS A 51 -0.82 1.12 -5.64
CA CYS A 51 -2.04 0.54 -5.12
C CYS A 51 -2.40 -0.68 -5.95
N LEU A 52 -2.96 -1.70 -5.30
CA LEU A 52 -3.53 -2.84 -5.99
C LEU A 52 -5.00 -2.57 -6.25
N VAL A 53 -5.43 -2.73 -7.49
CA VAL A 53 -6.77 -2.34 -7.91
C VAL A 53 -7.37 -3.39 -8.87
N ARG A 54 -8.67 -3.32 -9.03
CA ARG A 54 -9.38 -4.04 -10.08
C ARG A 54 -9.75 -3.06 -11.20
N SER A 55 -10.04 -3.58 -12.38
CA SER A 55 -10.34 -2.74 -13.55
C SER A 55 -11.58 -1.86 -13.36
N ASP A 56 -12.51 -2.23 -12.45
CA ASP A 56 -13.67 -1.42 -12.11
C ASP A 56 -13.34 -0.24 -11.18
N GLY A 57 -12.10 -0.12 -10.77
CA GLY A 57 -11.65 0.92 -9.86
C GLY A 57 -11.60 0.53 -8.38
N GLU A 58 -12.07 -0.68 -8.04
CA GLU A 58 -12.04 -1.14 -6.65
C GLU A 58 -10.61 -1.25 -6.15
N VAL A 59 -10.34 -0.63 -5.00
CA VAL A 59 -9.02 -0.70 -4.37
C VAL A 59 -8.91 -1.97 -3.54
N VAL A 60 -7.96 -2.81 -3.89
CA VAL A 60 -7.67 -4.04 -3.14
C VAL A 60 -6.73 -3.74 -1.97
N ASP A 61 -5.69 -2.98 -2.22
CA ASP A 61 -4.73 -2.57 -1.19
C ASP A 61 -4.19 -1.17 -1.49
N GLY A 62 -3.90 -0.42 -0.44
CA GLY A 62 -3.36 0.92 -0.57
C GLY A 62 -4.33 2.03 -0.20
N HIS A 63 -5.38 1.75 0.57
CA HIS A 63 -6.37 2.75 0.99
C HIS A 63 -5.75 3.95 1.70
N LEU A 64 -4.78 3.71 2.58
CA LEU A 64 -4.11 4.78 3.30
C LEU A 64 -3.30 5.67 2.37
N ARG A 65 -2.57 5.06 1.44
CA ARG A 65 -1.81 5.80 0.42
C ARG A 65 -2.73 6.62 -0.47
N LEU A 66 -3.89 6.05 -0.84
CA LEU A 66 -4.86 6.74 -1.68
C LEU A 66 -5.45 7.95 -0.95
N LYS A 67 -5.82 7.80 0.31
CA LYS A 67 -6.31 8.93 1.10
C LYS A 67 -5.28 10.04 1.22
N ALA A 68 -4.04 9.68 1.48
CA ALA A 68 -2.94 10.64 1.56
C ALA A 68 -2.71 11.35 0.22
N ALA A 69 -2.73 10.59 -0.88
CA ALA A 69 -2.56 11.17 -2.21
C ALA A 69 -3.65 12.19 -2.51
N ARG A 70 -4.90 11.89 -2.18
CA ARG A 70 -6.00 12.84 -2.35
C ARG A 70 -5.82 14.09 -1.51
N LYS A 71 -5.40 13.93 -0.27
CA LYS A 71 -5.15 15.05 0.63
C LYS A 71 -4.01 15.96 0.11
N LEU A 72 -3.01 15.37 -0.53
CA LEU A 72 -1.89 16.10 -1.11
C LEU A 72 -2.21 16.72 -2.47
N GLY A 73 -3.37 16.45 -3.05
CA GLY A 73 -3.74 16.96 -4.36
C GLY A 73 -3.07 16.23 -5.52
N ILE A 74 -2.59 15.01 -5.30
CA ILE A 74 -2.01 14.17 -6.35
C ILE A 74 -3.13 13.73 -7.30
N THR A 75 -2.93 13.86 -8.60
CA THR A 75 -3.97 13.59 -9.60
C THR A 75 -3.82 12.24 -10.28
N GLU A 76 -2.63 11.67 -10.27
CA GLU A 76 -2.35 10.37 -10.88
C GLU A 76 -1.50 9.53 -9.94
N ILE A 77 -1.78 8.24 -9.87
CA ILE A 77 -1.04 7.32 -9.00
C ILE A 77 -0.70 6.02 -9.73
N PRO A 78 0.38 5.36 -9.32
CA PRO A 78 0.72 4.06 -9.85
C PRO A 78 -0.20 2.97 -9.26
N VAL A 79 -0.64 2.06 -10.12
CA VAL A 79 -1.50 0.95 -9.74
C VAL A 79 -1.04 -0.34 -10.40
N ILE A 80 -1.41 -1.46 -9.81
CA ILE A 80 -1.25 -2.79 -10.37
C ILE A 80 -2.61 -3.46 -10.42
N LEU A 81 -3.00 -4.00 -11.58
CA LEU A 81 -4.27 -4.68 -11.76
C LEU A 81 -4.23 -6.08 -11.16
N CYS A 82 -5.30 -6.44 -10.47
CA CYS A 82 -5.49 -7.76 -9.85
C CYS A 82 -6.76 -8.44 -10.36
N ASP A 83 -7.07 -8.28 -11.63
CA ASP A 83 -8.28 -8.86 -12.23
C ASP A 83 -8.26 -10.38 -12.32
N GLU A 84 -7.07 -10.98 -12.24
CA GLU A 84 -6.90 -12.43 -12.20
C GLU A 84 -7.44 -13.07 -10.93
N TRP A 85 -7.71 -12.28 -9.92
CA TRP A 85 -8.21 -12.77 -8.63
C TRP A 85 -9.74 -12.80 -8.62
N THR A 86 -10.29 -13.87 -8.02
CA THR A 86 -11.72 -13.92 -7.74
C THR A 86 -12.08 -12.95 -6.60
N PRO A 87 -13.36 -12.58 -6.45
CA PRO A 87 -13.79 -11.77 -5.32
C PRO A 87 -13.40 -12.37 -3.96
N ALA A 88 -13.44 -13.70 -3.83
CA ALA A 88 -13.01 -14.38 -2.61
C ALA A 88 -11.52 -14.22 -2.36
N GLN A 89 -10.70 -14.30 -3.40
CA GLN A 89 -9.25 -14.08 -3.30
C GLN A 89 -8.93 -12.65 -2.90
N VAL A 90 -9.63 -11.67 -3.45
CA VAL A 90 -9.45 -10.26 -3.08
C VAL A 90 -9.72 -10.07 -1.60
N LYS A 91 -10.82 -10.64 -1.12
CA LYS A 91 -11.18 -10.55 0.31
C LYS A 91 -10.16 -11.24 1.21
N ALA A 92 -9.73 -12.43 0.81
CA ALA A 92 -8.69 -13.17 1.54
C ALA A 92 -7.38 -12.39 1.58
N PHE A 93 -6.98 -11.82 0.47
CA PHE A 93 -5.74 -11.03 0.40
C PHE A 93 -5.79 -9.83 1.34
N ARG A 94 -6.89 -9.08 1.36
CA ARG A 94 -7.05 -7.95 2.28
C ARG A 94 -6.85 -8.36 3.74
N LEU A 95 -7.46 -9.49 4.13
CA LEU A 95 -7.31 -10.01 5.49
C LEU A 95 -5.88 -10.43 5.78
N MET A 96 -5.25 -11.13 4.84
CA MET A 96 -3.88 -11.62 5.00
C MET A 96 -2.88 -10.48 5.13
N VAL A 97 -3.00 -9.46 4.30
CA VAL A 97 -2.10 -8.31 4.35
C VAL A 97 -2.24 -7.56 5.67
N ASN A 98 -3.47 -7.37 6.13
CA ASN A 98 -3.71 -6.71 7.42
C ASN A 98 -3.14 -7.51 8.59
N ARG A 99 -3.23 -8.84 8.55
CA ARG A 99 -2.73 -9.70 9.61
C ARG A 99 -1.22 -9.88 9.58
N SER A 100 -0.62 -9.87 8.40
CA SER A 100 0.82 -10.08 8.26
C SER A 100 1.65 -9.05 9.05
N VAL A 101 1.11 -7.88 9.26
CA VAL A 101 1.74 -6.84 10.08
C VAL A 101 1.88 -7.27 11.53
N THR A 102 0.97 -8.15 12.01
CA THR A 102 0.96 -8.60 13.42
C THR A 102 1.60 -9.97 13.62
N TRP A 103 1.99 -10.67 12.56
CA TRP A 103 2.56 -12.01 12.66
C TRP A 103 4.01 -12.05 13.09
N ALA A 104 4.73 -10.97 12.88
CA ALA A 104 6.14 -10.88 13.24
C ALA A 104 6.31 -9.88 14.37
N ASP A 105 7.10 -10.26 15.36
CA ASP A 105 7.51 -9.34 16.41
C ASP A 105 8.73 -8.55 15.94
N TRP A 106 8.83 -7.34 16.45
CA TRP A 106 10.02 -6.54 16.25
C TRP A 106 11.17 -7.08 17.11
N ASP A 107 12.34 -7.20 16.53
CA ASP A 107 13.58 -7.28 17.30
C ASP A 107 13.86 -5.85 17.79
N GLU A 108 13.52 -5.58 19.02
CA GLU A 108 13.59 -4.24 19.59
C GLU A 108 15.02 -3.68 19.62
N GLU A 109 16.00 -4.55 19.88
CA GLU A 109 17.40 -4.15 19.90
C GLU A 109 17.90 -3.77 18.50
N ALA A 110 17.60 -4.60 17.51
CA ALA A 110 17.95 -4.31 16.13
C ALA A 110 17.22 -3.06 15.61
N LEU A 111 15.94 -2.91 15.95
CA LEU A 111 15.17 -1.72 15.58
C LEU A 111 15.76 -0.46 16.18
N ALA A 112 16.17 -0.50 17.45
CA ALA A 112 16.78 0.64 18.10
C ALA A 112 18.07 1.08 17.43
N LEU A 113 18.90 0.11 17.01
CA LEU A 113 20.13 0.40 16.27
C LEU A 113 19.85 1.06 14.93
N GLU A 114 18.85 0.54 14.19
CA GLU A 114 18.46 1.11 12.90
C GLU A 114 17.94 2.54 13.04
N LEU A 115 17.10 2.79 14.04
CA LEU A 115 16.58 4.12 14.28
C LEU A 115 17.68 5.10 14.69
N GLN A 116 18.65 4.63 15.46
CA GLN A 116 19.80 5.45 15.85
C GLN A 116 20.61 5.86 14.62
N GLU A 117 20.91 4.93 13.72
CA GLU A 117 21.62 5.23 12.47
C GLU A 117 20.86 6.25 11.62
N ILE A 118 19.55 6.10 11.49
CA ILE A 118 18.72 7.04 10.72
C ILE A 118 18.79 8.45 11.33
N GLN A 119 18.78 8.56 12.66
CA GLN A 119 18.92 9.84 13.33
C GLN A 119 20.30 10.46 13.09
N GLU A 120 21.37 9.64 13.12
CA GLU A 120 22.72 10.10 12.81
C GLU A 120 22.82 10.62 11.37
N TRP A 121 22.05 10.03 10.44
CA TRP A 121 21.97 10.50 9.07
C TRP A 121 21.01 11.69 8.89
N GLN A 122 20.34 12.11 9.95
CA GLN A 122 19.40 13.24 9.95
C GLN A 122 18.19 13.05 9.02
N LEU A 123 17.73 11.82 8.91
CA LEU A 123 16.58 11.49 8.08
C LEU A 123 15.24 11.48 8.83
N LEU A 124 15.29 11.48 10.15
CA LEU A 124 14.08 11.52 10.99
C LEU A 124 14.09 12.71 11.93
#